data_0a5c5c6f91f6f47d76de7a79a8c4850b
#
_entry.id   0a5c5c6f91f6f47d76de7a79a8c4850b
#
_cell.length_a   1.000
_cell.length_b   1.000
_cell.length_c   1.000
_cell.angle_alpha   90.00
_cell.angle_beta   90.00
_cell.angle_gamma   90.00
#
_symmetry.space_group_name_H-M   'P 1'
#
loop_
_entity.id
_entity.type
_entity.pdbx_description
1 polymer ?
#
loop_
_entity_poly.entity_id
_entity_poly.type
_entity_poly.pdbx_seq_one_letter_code
_entity_poly.pdbx_strand_id
1 'polypeptide(L)'
;MSKKKKIVLAYSGGLDTSVLLSWIKDKHDAEMIAFCADIGQEDELKGLKQKALKTGASKLYVDDLQAEFARDFIFPMMQASAIYEGQYYLGTSIARPLIAKRMVEIARKEGATAIAHGATGKGNDQVRFELTCAALAPDLEIIAPWRNEEFRKDFPGRAEMIAYCADNKIPVEASAKKPYSSDRNLLHISYEAGILEDPWMDAFHPSNKAMFKLSVSPEDAPNKPEYVELEFRQGDCVAVNGKKLDPLGVMRTLNKLGGRHGVGRVDMVENRFVGMKSRGVYETPGGTILHFAHRQIESLTMDREVMHLRDSLVPRYATLVYNGFWYAPERLALQALITESQRNVTGTVRVKLYKGNVYVAGRKSARSLYNPHIATMEADPTKAYNQDDATGFIRLNGLRLRVNSKVNGVANLSKPVR
;
A
#
# COMPACT_ATOMS: atom_id res chain seq x y z
N MET A 1 21.46 15.67 -38.69
CA MET A 1 21.79 15.48 -37.27
C MET A 1 20.86 14.38 -36.75
N SER A 2 21.35 13.27 -36.19
CA SER A 2 20.51 12.26 -35.58
C SER A 2 19.78 12.88 -34.39
N LYS A 3 18.49 12.62 -34.25
CA LYS A 3 17.67 13.13 -33.14
C LYS A 3 18.23 12.57 -31.84
N LYS A 4 18.59 13.40 -30.87
CA LYS A 4 19.10 12.92 -29.58
C LYS A 4 18.09 11.97 -28.95
N LYS A 5 18.58 10.91 -28.31
CA LYS A 5 17.78 9.99 -27.51
C LYS A 5 17.08 10.73 -26.40
N LYS A 6 15.78 10.55 -26.21
CA LYS A 6 15.03 11.13 -25.09
C LYS A 6 14.79 10.08 -24.02
N ILE A 7 15.02 10.44 -22.76
CA ILE A 7 14.88 9.54 -21.60
C ILE A 7 14.01 10.24 -20.54
N VAL A 8 12.97 9.55 -20.05
CA VAL A 8 12.14 10.01 -18.92
C VAL A 8 12.69 9.40 -17.64
N LEU A 9 13.06 10.22 -16.67
CA LEU A 9 13.61 9.81 -15.38
C LEU A 9 12.62 10.07 -14.25
N ALA A 10 12.34 9.05 -13.41
CA ALA A 10 11.70 9.26 -12.12
C ALA A 10 12.63 10.08 -11.21
N TYR A 11 12.21 11.30 -10.88
CA TYR A 11 13.05 12.30 -10.23
C TYR A 11 12.42 12.81 -8.94
N SER A 12 13.02 12.51 -7.81
CA SER A 12 12.58 12.99 -6.49
C SER A 12 13.29 14.28 -6.04
N GLY A 13 14.33 14.70 -6.76
CA GLY A 13 15.18 15.82 -6.34
C GLY A 13 16.16 15.49 -5.21
N GLY A 14 16.22 14.27 -4.74
CA GLY A 14 17.23 13.79 -3.80
C GLY A 14 18.62 13.68 -4.42
N LEU A 15 19.62 13.34 -3.58
CA LEU A 15 21.02 13.17 -4.02
C LEU A 15 21.11 12.16 -5.17
N ASP A 16 20.59 10.93 -4.93
CA ASP A 16 20.66 9.83 -5.88
C ASP A 16 20.09 10.22 -7.26
N THR A 17 18.85 10.71 -7.29
CA THR A 17 18.18 11.05 -8.55
C THR A 17 18.82 12.24 -9.26
N SER A 18 19.47 13.14 -8.53
CA SER A 18 20.21 14.26 -9.13
C SER A 18 21.52 13.80 -9.77
N VAL A 19 22.27 12.91 -9.12
CA VAL A 19 23.44 12.25 -9.73
C VAL A 19 23.02 11.46 -10.97
N LEU A 20 21.96 10.65 -10.85
CA LEU A 20 21.44 9.84 -11.97
C LEU A 20 21.06 10.69 -13.18
N LEU A 21 20.41 11.84 -12.97
CA LEU A 21 20.01 12.72 -14.05
C LEU A 21 21.22 13.19 -14.87
N SER A 22 22.27 13.65 -14.19
CA SER A 22 23.50 14.12 -14.83
C SER A 22 24.29 12.97 -15.49
N TRP A 23 24.49 11.88 -14.77
CA TRP A 23 25.25 10.72 -15.25
C TRP A 23 24.61 10.04 -16.48
N ILE A 24 23.28 9.84 -16.47
CA ILE A 24 22.54 9.24 -17.60
C ILE A 24 22.62 10.17 -18.82
N LYS A 25 22.46 11.49 -18.62
CA LYS A 25 22.56 12.47 -19.68
C LYS A 25 23.90 12.37 -20.41
N ASP A 26 24.99 12.34 -19.66
CA ASP A 26 26.35 12.33 -20.22
C ASP A 26 26.67 10.96 -20.85
N LYS A 27 26.32 9.86 -20.16
CA LYS A 27 26.57 8.51 -20.62
C LYS A 27 25.86 8.14 -21.92
N HIS A 28 24.65 8.63 -22.13
CA HIS A 28 23.83 8.33 -23.31
C HIS A 28 23.76 9.48 -24.32
N ASP A 29 24.45 10.59 -24.11
CA ASP A 29 24.29 11.85 -24.88
C ASP A 29 22.78 12.16 -25.10
N ALA A 30 21.99 12.12 -24.04
CA ALA A 30 20.55 12.11 -24.11
C ALA A 30 19.93 13.46 -23.68
N GLU A 31 18.72 13.71 -24.20
CA GLU A 31 17.83 14.72 -23.67
C GLU A 31 17.05 14.12 -22.48
N MET A 32 17.27 14.68 -21.28
CA MET A 32 16.65 14.19 -20.06
C MET A 32 15.35 14.92 -19.75
N ILE A 33 14.26 14.15 -19.57
CA ILE A 33 12.97 14.64 -19.12
C ILE A 33 12.76 14.12 -17.70
N ALA A 34 12.79 15.01 -16.72
CA ALA A 34 12.53 14.64 -15.34
C ALA A 34 11.02 14.57 -15.07
N PHE A 35 10.60 13.63 -14.24
CA PHE A 35 9.23 13.49 -13.80
C PHE A 35 9.14 13.24 -12.30
N CYS A 36 8.30 13.99 -11.61
CA CYS A 36 7.93 13.79 -10.22
C CYS A 36 6.40 13.72 -10.10
N ALA A 37 5.89 12.67 -9.46
CA ALA A 37 4.49 12.55 -9.15
C ALA A 37 4.20 13.21 -7.79
N ASP A 38 3.18 14.04 -7.70
CA ASP A 38 2.57 14.39 -6.42
C ASP A 38 1.52 13.32 -6.06
N ILE A 39 1.86 12.48 -5.09
CA ILE A 39 0.99 11.44 -4.53
C ILE A 39 0.73 11.66 -3.02
N GLY A 40 0.96 12.89 -2.53
CA GLY A 40 0.74 13.31 -1.13
C GLY A 40 1.99 13.41 -0.27
N GLN A 41 3.19 13.58 -0.86
CA GLN A 41 4.45 13.79 -0.15
C GLN A 41 4.72 15.25 0.27
N GLU A 42 3.77 16.17 0.00
CA GLU A 42 3.74 17.57 0.50
C GLU A 42 5.01 18.39 0.19
N ASP A 43 5.81 18.72 1.24
CA ASP A 43 6.92 19.69 1.15
C ASP A 43 8.08 19.28 0.23
N GLU A 44 8.19 18.01 -0.15
CA GLU A 44 9.27 17.49 -1.00
C GLU A 44 9.25 18.04 -2.43
N LEU A 45 8.16 18.70 -2.85
CA LEU A 45 7.97 19.25 -4.20
C LEU A 45 8.50 20.70 -4.35
N LYS A 46 8.82 21.37 -3.24
CA LYS A 46 9.26 22.77 -3.26
C LYS A 46 10.63 22.93 -3.95
N GLY A 47 10.74 23.88 -4.89
CA GLY A 47 11.98 24.17 -5.60
C GLY A 47 12.46 23.13 -6.61
N LEU A 48 11.72 22.03 -6.79
CA LEU A 48 12.12 20.89 -7.60
C LEU A 48 12.38 21.25 -9.07
N LYS A 49 11.58 22.16 -9.66
CA LYS A 49 11.72 22.57 -11.06
C LYS A 49 13.08 23.24 -11.33
N GLN A 50 13.46 24.20 -10.49
CA GLN A 50 14.73 24.89 -10.66
C GLN A 50 15.90 23.92 -10.47
N LYS A 51 15.79 23.02 -9.52
CA LYS A 51 16.80 21.98 -9.25
C LYS A 51 16.99 21.06 -10.45
N ALA A 52 15.90 20.48 -10.99
CA ALA A 52 15.94 19.57 -12.14
C ALA A 52 16.61 20.24 -13.35
N LEU A 53 16.20 21.49 -13.69
CA LEU A 53 16.77 22.22 -14.84
C LEU A 53 18.26 22.55 -14.64
N LYS A 54 18.66 22.96 -13.42
CA LYS A 54 20.08 23.22 -13.10
C LYS A 54 20.92 21.94 -13.14
N THR A 55 20.32 20.78 -12.83
CA THR A 55 20.99 19.47 -12.87
C THR A 55 21.13 18.94 -14.31
N GLY A 56 20.45 19.57 -15.29
CA GLY A 56 20.59 19.24 -16.70
C GLY A 56 19.37 18.60 -17.37
N ALA A 57 18.21 18.56 -16.70
CA ALA A 57 16.97 18.21 -17.37
C ALA A 57 16.58 19.28 -18.40
N SER A 58 16.11 18.88 -19.57
CA SER A 58 15.52 19.79 -20.55
C SER A 58 14.11 20.22 -20.12
N LYS A 59 13.43 19.38 -19.36
CA LYS A 59 12.06 19.57 -18.93
C LYS A 59 11.78 18.84 -17.62
N LEU A 60 10.90 19.40 -16.78
CA LEU A 60 10.33 18.70 -15.63
C LEU A 60 8.81 18.68 -15.74
N TYR A 61 8.23 17.51 -15.56
CA TYR A 61 6.82 17.30 -15.25
C TYR A 61 6.65 17.11 -13.76
N VAL A 62 5.67 17.80 -13.16
CA VAL A 62 5.18 17.57 -11.80
C VAL A 62 3.68 17.46 -11.92
N ASP A 63 3.14 16.25 -11.80
CA ASP A 63 1.71 15.98 -11.97
C ASP A 63 1.09 15.62 -10.63
N ASP A 64 -0.04 16.27 -10.27
CA ASP A 64 -0.86 15.89 -9.12
C ASP A 64 -1.66 14.63 -9.49
N LEU A 65 -1.26 13.51 -8.89
CA LEU A 65 -1.86 12.20 -9.08
C LEU A 65 -2.62 11.71 -7.83
N GLN A 66 -2.83 12.56 -6.82
CA GLN A 66 -3.43 12.16 -5.55
C GLN A 66 -4.86 11.61 -5.73
N ALA A 67 -5.68 12.25 -6.57
CA ALA A 67 -7.05 11.79 -6.83
C ALA A 67 -7.08 10.45 -7.58
N GLU A 68 -6.20 10.27 -8.57
CA GLU A 68 -6.03 9.01 -9.30
C GLU A 68 -5.51 7.91 -8.36
N PHE A 69 -4.53 8.23 -7.52
CA PHE A 69 -3.96 7.30 -6.54
C PHE A 69 -5.02 6.78 -5.56
N ALA A 70 -5.86 7.68 -5.02
CA ALA A 70 -6.94 7.30 -4.14
C ALA A 70 -7.98 6.41 -4.83
N ARG A 71 -8.49 6.86 -5.99
CA ARG A 71 -9.60 6.22 -6.69
C ARG A 71 -9.21 4.89 -7.34
N ASP A 72 -8.07 4.84 -8.04
CA ASP A 72 -7.74 3.74 -8.94
C ASP A 72 -6.73 2.74 -8.34
N PHE A 73 -6.13 3.08 -7.18
CA PHE A 73 -5.13 2.22 -6.52
C PHE A 73 -5.50 1.90 -5.08
N ILE A 74 -5.73 2.91 -4.23
CA ILE A 74 -6.04 2.68 -2.81
C ILE A 74 -7.39 1.98 -2.66
N PHE A 75 -8.45 2.50 -3.25
CA PHE A 75 -9.80 1.97 -3.07
C PHE A 75 -9.96 0.54 -3.61
N PRO A 76 -9.51 0.19 -4.83
CA PRO A 76 -9.54 -1.20 -5.31
C PRO A 76 -8.76 -2.16 -4.41
N MET A 77 -7.60 -1.75 -3.89
CA MET A 77 -6.81 -2.53 -2.94
C MET A 77 -7.56 -2.71 -1.61
N MET A 78 -8.25 -1.65 -1.11
CA MET A 78 -9.07 -1.73 0.11
C MET A 78 -10.28 -2.64 -0.05
N GLN A 79 -10.98 -2.61 -1.22
CA GLN A 79 -12.02 -3.57 -1.56
C GLN A 79 -11.52 -5.03 -1.51
N ALA A 80 -10.27 -5.24 -1.92
CA ALA A 80 -9.61 -6.54 -1.83
C ALA A 80 -9.26 -6.94 -0.38
N SER A 81 -9.40 -6.05 0.60
CA SER A 81 -8.87 -6.22 1.95
C SER A 81 -7.39 -6.62 1.96
N ALA A 82 -6.61 -6.15 0.97
CA ALA A 82 -5.24 -6.59 0.75
C ALA A 82 -4.27 -6.00 1.78
N ILE A 83 -3.69 -6.89 2.58
CA ILE A 83 -2.61 -6.59 3.52
C ILE A 83 -1.54 -7.65 3.32
N TYR A 84 -0.30 -7.23 3.01
CA TYR A 84 0.80 -8.16 2.83
C TYR A 84 1.32 -8.63 4.19
N GLU A 85 1.47 -9.96 4.32
CA GLU A 85 1.92 -10.63 5.55
C GLU A 85 1.14 -10.19 6.81
N GLY A 86 -0.15 -9.85 6.64
CA GLY A 86 -1.06 -9.49 7.73
C GLY A 86 -0.85 -8.10 8.35
N GLN A 87 0.11 -7.31 7.88
CA GLN A 87 0.48 -6.05 8.52
C GLN A 87 0.71 -4.89 7.54
N TYR A 88 1.32 -5.13 6.37
CA TYR A 88 1.70 -4.07 5.44
C TYR A 88 0.58 -3.68 4.48
N TYR A 89 0.14 -2.42 4.54
CA TYR A 89 -0.94 -1.86 3.72
C TYR A 89 -0.53 -1.47 2.29
N LEU A 90 0.60 -1.96 1.79
CA LEU A 90 1.02 -1.90 0.38
C LEU A 90 1.20 -0.47 -0.21
N GLY A 91 1.33 0.57 0.61
CA GLY A 91 1.33 1.95 0.13
C GLY A 91 2.43 2.27 -0.89
N THR A 92 3.67 1.83 -0.66
CA THR A 92 4.76 1.97 -1.64
C THR A 92 4.53 1.05 -2.84
N SER A 93 3.98 -0.15 -2.60
CA SER A 93 3.77 -1.17 -3.65
C SER A 93 2.77 -0.73 -4.72
N ILE A 94 1.74 0.04 -4.34
CA ILE A 94 0.74 0.58 -5.30
C ILE A 94 1.14 1.95 -5.86
N ALA A 95 2.04 2.69 -5.20
CA ALA A 95 2.51 3.99 -5.68
C ALA A 95 3.41 3.86 -6.92
N ARG A 96 4.33 2.89 -6.95
CA ARG A 96 5.28 2.70 -8.05
C ARG A 96 4.61 2.37 -9.39
N PRO A 97 3.57 1.50 -9.46
CA PRO A 97 2.81 1.28 -10.69
C PRO A 97 2.11 2.53 -11.23
N LEU A 98 1.59 3.41 -10.37
CA LEU A 98 1.02 4.68 -10.80
C LEU A 98 2.09 5.60 -11.38
N ILE A 99 3.22 5.77 -10.68
CA ILE A 99 4.34 6.59 -11.13
C ILE A 99 4.85 6.10 -12.49
N ALA A 100 5.10 4.77 -12.62
CA ALA A 100 5.59 4.17 -13.85
C ALA A 100 4.58 4.31 -15.01
N LYS A 101 3.28 4.17 -14.75
CA LYS A 101 2.22 4.43 -15.75
C LYS A 101 2.35 5.86 -16.30
N ARG A 102 2.46 6.86 -15.42
CA ARG A 102 2.58 8.26 -15.85
C ARG A 102 3.89 8.52 -16.60
N MET A 103 5.00 7.87 -16.22
CA MET A 103 6.25 7.93 -16.97
C MET A 103 6.09 7.37 -18.39
N VAL A 104 5.38 6.28 -18.58
CA VAL A 104 5.05 5.73 -19.91
C VAL A 104 4.23 6.74 -20.72
N GLU A 105 3.20 7.34 -20.14
CA GLU A 105 2.38 8.37 -20.80
C GLU A 105 3.22 9.57 -21.25
N ILE A 106 4.13 10.05 -20.39
CA ILE A 106 5.06 11.15 -20.72
C ILE A 106 6.03 10.70 -21.80
N ALA A 107 6.58 9.49 -21.74
CA ALA A 107 7.48 8.96 -22.76
C ALA A 107 6.81 8.95 -24.14
N ARG A 108 5.57 8.47 -24.23
CA ARG A 108 4.78 8.48 -25.47
C ARG A 108 4.55 9.91 -25.98
N LYS A 109 4.15 10.83 -25.09
CA LYS A 109 3.91 12.25 -25.43
C LYS A 109 5.16 12.95 -25.96
N GLU A 110 6.31 12.71 -25.37
CA GLU A 110 7.58 13.36 -25.72
C GLU A 110 8.36 12.63 -26.83
N GLY A 111 7.89 11.44 -27.24
CA GLY A 111 8.62 10.58 -28.18
C GLY A 111 9.94 10.07 -27.60
N ALA A 112 9.97 9.81 -26.29
CA ALA A 112 11.09 9.20 -25.60
C ALA A 112 11.14 7.70 -25.88
N THR A 113 12.34 7.14 -25.95
CA THR A 113 12.59 5.73 -26.25
C THR A 113 13.04 4.95 -25.04
N ALA A 114 13.26 5.63 -23.89
CA ALA A 114 13.69 4.99 -22.67
C ALA A 114 13.07 5.65 -21.44
N ILE A 115 12.95 4.84 -20.39
CA ILE A 115 12.56 5.24 -19.02
C ILE A 115 13.71 4.89 -18.09
N ALA A 116 14.01 5.76 -17.13
CA ALA A 116 15.04 5.57 -16.14
C ALA A 116 14.48 5.70 -14.70
N HIS A 117 15.02 4.92 -13.77
CA HIS A 117 14.70 5.02 -12.36
C HIS A 117 15.92 4.81 -11.46
N GLY A 118 15.86 5.38 -10.26
CA GLY A 118 16.91 5.31 -9.25
C GLY A 118 16.69 4.25 -8.17
N ALA A 119 15.81 3.28 -8.39
CA ALA A 119 15.60 2.21 -7.42
C ALA A 119 16.84 1.30 -7.32
N THR A 120 17.25 0.99 -6.09
CA THR A 120 18.44 0.16 -5.83
C THR A 120 18.20 -1.31 -6.17
N GLY A 121 19.26 -2.05 -6.51
CA GLY A 121 19.19 -3.49 -6.83
C GLY A 121 18.75 -4.39 -5.65
N LYS A 122 18.74 -3.87 -4.41
CA LYS A 122 18.31 -4.60 -3.21
C LYS A 122 16.84 -4.37 -2.85
N GLY A 123 16.17 -3.39 -3.49
CA GLY A 123 14.78 -3.03 -3.21
C GLY A 123 13.78 -3.65 -4.18
N ASN A 124 12.52 -3.75 -3.75
CA ASN A 124 11.42 -4.20 -4.59
C ASN A 124 11.01 -3.15 -5.64
N ASP A 125 11.34 -1.88 -5.43
CA ASP A 125 10.86 -0.78 -6.26
C ASP A 125 11.32 -0.89 -7.72
N GLN A 126 12.55 -1.35 -7.96
CA GLN A 126 13.03 -1.63 -9.31
C GLN A 126 12.11 -2.62 -10.05
N VAL A 127 11.67 -3.69 -9.35
CA VAL A 127 10.77 -4.70 -9.93
C VAL A 127 9.42 -4.07 -10.26
N ARG A 128 8.87 -3.24 -9.37
CA ARG A 128 7.59 -2.57 -9.54
C ARG A 128 7.58 -1.61 -10.73
N PHE A 129 8.65 -0.81 -10.91
CA PHE A 129 8.81 0.06 -12.08
C PHE A 129 8.88 -0.76 -13.36
N GLU A 130 9.74 -1.74 -13.42
CA GLU A 130 10.03 -2.48 -14.65
C GLU A 130 8.89 -3.40 -15.08
N LEU A 131 8.25 -4.12 -14.14
CA LEU A 131 7.08 -4.94 -14.48
C LEU A 131 5.90 -4.08 -14.97
N THR A 132 5.74 -2.86 -14.43
CA THR A 132 4.76 -1.92 -14.96
C THR A 132 5.10 -1.49 -16.38
N CYS A 133 6.36 -1.13 -16.65
CA CYS A 133 6.79 -0.77 -18.00
C CYS A 133 6.67 -1.95 -18.96
N ALA A 134 7.04 -3.16 -18.56
CA ALA A 134 6.87 -4.37 -19.36
C ALA A 134 5.41 -4.64 -19.74
N ALA A 135 4.48 -4.33 -18.83
CA ALA A 135 3.05 -4.50 -19.10
C ALA A 135 2.45 -3.41 -19.99
N LEU A 136 2.90 -2.14 -19.86
CA LEU A 136 2.28 -0.99 -20.50
C LEU A 136 3.03 -0.50 -21.75
N ALA A 137 4.34 -0.74 -21.84
CA ALA A 137 5.19 -0.25 -22.92
C ALA A 137 6.42 -1.15 -23.08
N PRO A 138 6.27 -2.39 -23.56
CA PRO A 138 7.35 -3.37 -23.68
C PRO A 138 8.43 -2.98 -24.69
N ASP A 139 8.17 -1.99 -25.52
CA ASP A 139 9.09 -1.42 -26.51
C ASP A 139 10.02 -0.33 -25.95
N LEU A 140 9.75 0.19 -24.74
CA LEU A 140 10.62 1.17 -24.12
C LEU A 140 11.81 0.50 -23.42
N GLU A 141 13.01 1.04 -23.67
CA GLU A 141 14.21 0.63 -22.95
C GLU A 141 14.14 1.06 -21.47
N ILE A 142 14.57 0.19 -20.56
CA ILE A 142 14.67 0.51 -19.13
C ILE A 142 16.14 0.76 -18.76
N ILE A 143 16.41 1.92 -18.17
CA ILE A 143 17.73 2.30 -17.67
C ILE A 143 17.70 2.31 -16.15
N ALA A 144 18.41 1.36 -15.55
CA ALA A 144 18.51 1.16 -14.10
C ALA A 144 19.98 1.22 -13.65
N PRO A 145 20.55 2.42 -13.43
CA PRO A 145 21.99 2.60 -13.20
C PRO A 145 22.53 1.82 -11.99
N TRP A 146 21.75 1.67 -10.92
CA TRP A 146 22.17 0.87 -9.75
C TRP A 146 22.50 -0.61 -10.06
N ARG A 147 22.08 -1.14 -11.20
CA ARG A 147 22.49 -2.47 -11.69
C ARG A 147 23.62 -2.42 -12.71
N ASN A 148 24.01 -1.23 -13.17
CA ASN A 148 25.15 -1.03 -14.06
C ASN A 148 26.46 -1.05 -13.25
N GLU A 149 27.43 -1.87 -13.69
CA GLU A 149 28.71 -2.02 -12.99
C GLU A 149 29.54 -0.73 -12.99
N GLU A 150 29.55 0.00 -14.11
CA GLU A 150 30.25 1.28 -14.25
C GLU A 150 29.71 2.31 -13.27
N PHE A 151 28.37 2.48 -13.19
CA PHE A 151 27.75 3.37 -12.22
C PHE A 151 28.14 3.04 -10.78
N ARG A 152 28.14 1.73 -10.43
CA ARG A 152 28.52 1.32 -9.07
C ARG A 152 30.02 1.47 -8.78
N LYS A 153 30.89 1.48 -9.82
CA LYS A 153 32.32 1.81 -9.68
C LYS A 153 32.51 3.32 -9.48
N ASP A 154 31.77 4.14 -10.22
CA ASP A 154 31.82 5.60 -10.11
C ASP A 154 31.25 6.08 -8.77
N PHE A 155 30.21 5.38 -8.26
CA PHE A 155 29.47 5.75 -7.04
C PHE A 155 29.35 4.58 -6.05
N PRO A 156 30.45 4.16 -5.41
CA PRO A 156 30.42 3.09 -4.41
C PRO A 156 29.66 3.50 -3.15
N GLY A 157 29.52 4.81 -2.89
CA GLY A 157 28.84 5.33 -1.72
C GLY A 157 28.35 6.77 -1.84
N ARG A 158 27.79 7.25 -0.75
CA ARG A 158 27.21 8.60 -0.66
C ARG A 158 28.25 9.72 -0.81
N ALA A 159 29.50 9.49 -0.32
CA ALA A 159 30.57 10.47 -0.37
C ALA A 159 30.95 10.82 -1.80
N GLU A 160 31.09 9.82 -2.67
CA GLU A 160 31.41 9.98 -4.09
C GLU A 160 30.29 10.71 -4.84
N MET A 161 29.03 10.42 -4.50
CA MET A 161 27.89 11.15 -5.07
C MET A 161 27.89 12.63 -4.68
N ILE A 162 28.23 12.94 -3.43
CA ILE A 162 28.34 14.35 -2.96
C ILE A 162 29.49 15.05 -3.67
N ALA A 163 30.65 14.41 -3.80
CA ALA A 163 31.80 14.96 -4.53
C ALA A 163 31.44 15.24 -5.99
N TYR A 164 30.82 14.27 -6.68
CA TYR A 164 30.34 14.43 -8.06
C TYR A 164 29.36 15.60 -8.20
N CYS A 165 28.44 15.77 -7.25
CA CYS A 165 27.51 16.90 -7.27
C CYS A 165 28.24 18.24 -7.12
N ALA A 166 29.27 18.30 -6.27
CA ALA A 166 30.07 19.51 -6.11
C ALA A 166 30.84 19.85 -7.39
N ASP A 167 31.53 18.89 -8.00
CA ASP A 167 32.30 19.06 -9.24
C ASP A 167 31.44 19.50 -10.41
N ASN A 168 30.22 18.95 -10.49
CA ASN A 168 29.27 19.26 -11.55
C ASN A 168 28.29 20.40 -11.21
N LYS A 169 28.51 21.12 -10.10
CA LYS A 169 27.66 22.24 -9.63
C LYS A 169 26.18 21.89 -9.51
N ILE A 170 25.89 20.61 -9.17
CA ILE A 170 24.53 20.12 -8.96
C ILE A 170 24.06 20.58 -7.57
N PRO A 171 22.92 21.30 -7.47
CA PRO A 171 22.44 21.78 -6.19
C PRO A 171 21.86 20.63 -5.36
N VAL A 172 22.64 20.14 -4.40
CA VAL A 172 22.16 19.19 -3.39
C VAL A 172 22.27 19.84 -2.02
N GLU A 173 21.19 19.74 -1.24
CA GLU A 173 21.30 20.12 0.17
C GLU A 173 22.12 19.05 0.87
N ALA A 174 23.24 19.47 1.49
CA ALA A 174 24.00 18.65 2.42
C ALA A 174 23.13 18.43 3.66
N SER A 175 22.13 17.54 3.56
CA SER A 175 21.29 17.21 4.72
C SER A 175 22.11 16.46 5.75
N ALA A 176 21.98 16.84 7.02
CA ALA A 176 22.42 16.04 8.13
C ALA A 176 22.00 14.59 7.90
N LYS A 177 22.90 13.62 8.17
CA LYS A 177 22.66 12.20 7.95
C LYS A 177 21.38 11.81 8.69
N LYS A 178 20.26 11.67 7.98
CA LYS A 178 19.04 11.15 8.59
C LYS A 178 19.35 9.74 9.10
N PRO A 179 18.96 9.39 10.32
CA PRO A 179 19.28 8.08 10.90
C PRO A 179 18.47 6.93 10.30
N TYR A 180 17.57 7.20 9.39
CA TYR A 180 16.71 6.26 8.65
C TYR A 180 16.31 6.87 7.30
N SER A 181 15.83 6.04 6.37
CA SER A 181 15.18 6.47 5.13
C SER A 181 13.65 6.53 5.33
N SER A 182 12.99 7.41 4.59
CA SER A 182 11.51 7.51 4.62
C SER A 182 10.96 7.74 3.22
N ASP A 183 9.78 7.15 2.95
CA ASP A 183 9.00 7.33 1.72
C ASP A 183 7.54 7.61 2.09
N ARG A 184 7.01 8.74 1.61
CA ARG A 184 5.68 9.26 1.97
C ARG A 184 4.77 9.32 0.75
N ASN A 185 3.51 8.92 0.98
CA ASN A 185 2.41 9.15 0.04
C ASN A 185 1.09 9.32 0.80
N LEU A 186 -0.01 9.50 0.06
CA LEU A 186 -1.36 9.70 0.62
C LEU A 186 -1.81 8.59 1.57
N LEU A 187 -1.39 7.33 1.34
CA LEU A 187 -1.82 6.18 2.14
C LEU A 187 -0.96 6.02 3.40
N HIS A 188 0.36 6.23 3.30
CA HIS A 188 1.28 5.93 4.39
C HIS A 188 2.60 6.71 4.36
N ILE A 189 3.37 6.58 5.44
CA ILE A 189 4.82 6.76 5.44
C ILE A 189 5.46 5.43 5.81
N SER A 190 6.50 5.03 5.07
CA SER A 190 7.42 3.94 5.44
C SER A 190 8.73 4.51 5.94
N TYR A 191 9.32 3.84 6.94
CA TYR A 191 10.64 4.12 7.48
C TYR A 191 11.47 2.84 7.44
N GLU A 192 12.70 2.93 6.96
CA GLU A 192 13.61 1.78 6.85
C GLU A 192 15.08 2.23 6.96
N ALA A 193 15.98 1.27 7.03
CA ALA A 193 17.44 1.44 7.07
C ALA A 193 17.97 2.15 8.33
N GLY A 194 19.28 2.29 8.42
CA GLY A 194 19.99 2.97 9.51
C GLY A 194 19.70 2.34 10.87
N ILE A 195 19.17 3.12 11.82
CA ILE A 195 18.86 2.63 13.18
C ILE A 195 17.81 1.52 13.20
N LEU A 196 16.98 1.41 12.14
CA LEU A 196 15.94 0.38 12.02
C LEU A 196 16.47 -0.97 11.53
N GLU A 197 17.75 -1.08 11.14
CA GLU A 197 18.37 -2.34 10.73
C GLU A 197 18.55 -3.32 11.89
N ASP A 198 18.62 -2.83 13.13
CA ASP A 198 18.58 -3.66 14.33
C ASP A 198 17.11 -3.99 14.69
N PRO A 199 16.63 -5.24 14.51
CA PRO A 199 15.25 -5.59 14.81
C PRO A 199 14.93 -5.59 16.31
N TRP A 200 15.94 -5.47 17.20
CA TRP A 200 15.75 -5.37 18.65
C TRP A 200 15.53 -3.91 19.10
N MET A 201 15.84 -2.93 18.25
CA MET A 201 15.66 -1.52 18.57
C MET A 201 14.16 -1.18 18.61
N ASP A 202 13.68 -0.59 19.70
CA ASP A 202 12.31 -0.12 19.85
C ASP A 202 12.07 1.15 19.01
N ALA A 203 11.39 0.99 17.86
CA ALA A 203 11.06 2.09 16.99
C ALA A 203 10.05 3.07 17.62
N PHE A 204 9.24 2.61 18.56
CA PHE A 204 8.20 3.41 19.23
C PHE A 204 8.69 4.05 20.54
N HIS A 205 9.95 3.83 20.92
CA HIS A 205 10.52 4.47 22.11
C HIS A 205 10.36 6.01 22.04
N PRO A 206 10.08 6.69 23.16
CA PRO A 206 9.86 8.14 23.19
C PRO A 206 10.95 8.99 22.54
N SER A 207 12.24 8.54 22.56
CA SER A 207 13.34 9.21 21.87
C SER A 207 13.21 9.24 20.34
N ASN A 208 12.45 8.31 19.76
CA ASN A 208 12.19 8.20 18.32
C ASN A 208 10.89 8.90 17.88
N LYS A 209 10.21 9.57 18.78
CA LYS A 209 8.91 10.22 18.53
C LYS A 209 8.94 11.18 17.32
N ALA A 210 10.05 11.87 17.11
CA ALA A 210 10.24 12.80 15.99
C ALA A 210 10.29 12.11 14.62
N MET A 211 10.43 10.78 14.55
CA MET A 211 10.37 10.00 13.32
C MET A 211 8.96 10.05 12.71
N PHE A 212 7.94 9.89 13.55
CA PHE A 212 6.55 9.80 13.12
C PHE A 212 5.98 11.16 12.72
N LYS A 213 5.35 11.23 11.53
CA LYS A 213 4.86 12.48 10.92
C LYS A 213 3.35 12.49 10.68
N LEU A 214 2.71 11.33 10.56
CA LEU A 214 1.27 11.23 10.32
C LEU A 214 0.46 11.01 11.60
N SER A 215 1.07 10.45 12.65
CA SER A 215 0.38 10.10 13.88
C SER A 215 1.12 10.55 15.13
N VAL A 216 0.37 10.93 16.14
CA VAL A 216 0.90 11.09 17.51
C VAL A 216 1.17 9.73 18.14
N SER A 217 2.00 9.66 19.19
CA SER A 217 2.10 8.43 20.00
C SER A 217 0.74 8.10 20.63
N PRO A 218 0.38 6.81 20.79
CA PRO A 218 -0.82 6.43 21.51
C PRO A 218 -0.92 7.04 22.90
N GLU A 219 0.19 7.19 23.60
CA GLU A 219 0.29 7.82 24.92
C GLU A 219 -0.10 9.31 24.89
N ASP A 220 0.26 10.01 23.80
CA ASP A 220 -0.03 11.44 23.61
C ASP A 220 -1.41 11.70 22.99
N ALA A 221 -2.05 10.65 22.47
CA ALA A 221 -3.38 10.78 21.89
C ALA A 221 -4.43 11.21 22.93
N PRO A 222 -5.54 11.86 22.51
CA PRO A 222 -6.57 12.34 23.42
C PRO A 222 -7.10 11.26 24.36
N ASN A 223 -7.34 11.62 25.63
CA ASN A 223 -7.97 10.74 26.63
C ASN A 223 -9.48 10.55 26.41
N LYS A 224 -10.08 11.34 25.51
CA LYS A 224 -11.47 11.21 25.10
C LYS A 224 -11.56 10.45 23.79
N PRO A 225 -12.35 9.36 23.74
CA PRO A 225 -12.56 8.64 22.49
C PRO A 225 -13.34 9.50 21.49
N GLU A 226 -13.12 9.26 20.20
CA GLU A 226 -13.86 9.87 19.11
C GLU A 226 -14.62 8.81 18.30
N TYR A 227 -15.91 9.08 18.05
CA TYR A 227 -16.75 8.22 17.23
C TYR A 227 -16.78 8.78 15.80
N VAL A 228 -16.60 7.90 14.81
CA VAL A 228 -16.59 8.23 13.40
C VAL A 228 -17.53 7.30 12.66
N GLU A 229 -18.43 7.85 11.85
CA GLU A 229 -19.31 7.09 10.96
C GLU A 229 -18.77 7.10 9.55
N LEU A 230 -18.64 5.89 8.95
CA LEU A 230 -18.26 5.69 7.56
C LEU A 230 -19.45 5.08 6.81
N GLU A 231 -19.85 5.71 5.71
CA GLU A 231 -20.90 5.19 4.83
C GLU A 231 -20.27 4.51 3.62
N PHE A 232 -20.70 3.29 3.35
CA PHE A 232 -20.23 2.47 2.24
C PHE A 232 -21.32 2.27 1.19
N ARG A 233 -20.91 2.27 -0.08
CA ARG A 233 -21.73 1.88 -1.23
C ARG A 233 -20.93 0.98 -2.14
N GLN A 234 -21.38 -0.26 -2.31
CA GLN A 234 -20.70 -1.27 -3.13
C GLN A 234 -19.20 -1.40 -2.82
N GLY A 235 -18.88 -1.41 -1.51
CA GLY A 235 -17.52 -1.53 -1.00
C GLY A 235 -16.74 -0.22 -0.87
N ASP A 236 -17.14 0.85 -1.56
CA ASP A 236 -16.45 2.14 -1.46
C ASP A 236 -17.01 3.00 -0.33
N CYS A 237 -16.11 3.62 0.45
CA CYS A 237 -16.48 4.62 1.43
C CYS A 237 -16.84 5.93 0.70
N VAL A 238 -18.09 6.37 0.82
CA VAL A 238 -18.64 7.54 0.11
C VAL A 238 -18.95 8.73 1.01
N ALA A 239 -18.92 8.54 2.34
CA ALA A 239 -19.10 9.64 3.30
C ALA A 239 -18.42 9.32 4.63
N VAL A 240 -17.97 10.36 5.31
CA VAL A 240 -17.44 10.31 6.68
C VAL A 240 -18.17 11.33 7.53
N ASN A 241 -18.78 10.90 8.65
CA ASN A 241 -19.60 11.72 9.55
C ASN A 241 -20.72 12.49 8.80
N GLY A 242 -21.40 11.81 7.86
CA GLY A 242 -22.49 12.36 7.06
C GLY A 242 -22.04 13.30 5.93
N LYS A 243 -20.75 13.66 5.85
CA LYS A 243 -20.22 14.47 4.75
C LYS A 243 -19.82 13.55 3.58
N LYS A 244 -20.49 13.73 2.43
CA LYS A 244 -20.11 13.05 1.18
C LYS A 244 -18.73 13.52 0.73
N LEU A 245 -17.87 12.57 0.36
CA LEU A 245 -16.49 12.80 -0.03
C LEU A 245 -16.13 11.88 -1.22
N ASP A 246 -15.23 12.38 -2.06
CA ASP A 246 -14.52 11.55 -3.02
C ASP A 246 -13.44 10.70 -2.33
N PRO A 247 -12.83 9.72 -3.00
CA PRO A 247 -11.79 8.86 -2.42
C PRO A 247 -10.62 9.64 -1.80
N LEU A 248 -10.18 10.74 -2.42
CA LEU A 248 -9.12 11.61 -1.89
C LEU A 248 -9.55 12.29 -0.59
N GLY A 249 -10.76 12.83 -0.56
CA GLY A 249 -11.34 13.47 0.63
C GLY A 249 -11.52 12.51 1.78
N VAL A 250 -11.94 11.26 1.50
CA VAL A 250 -12.03 10.18 2.50
C VAL A 250 -10.65 9.93 3.11
N MET A 251 -9.62 9.67 2.28
CA MET A 251 -8.27 9.38 2.77
C MET A 251 -7.70 10.51 3.62
N ARG A 252 -7.79 11.77 3.15
CA ARG A 252 -7.32 12.93 3.90
C ARG A 252 -8.04 13.09 5.25
N THR A 253 -9.36 12.87 5.26
CA THR A 253 -10.17 12.95 6.49
C THR A 253 -9.78 11.86 7.47
N LEU A 254 -9.68 10.62 7.02
CA LEU A 254 -9.32 9.49 7.88
C LEU A 254 -7.86 9.55 8.35
N ASN A 255 -6.93 10.03 7.53
CA ASN A 255 -5.54 10.27 7.94
C ASN A 255 -5.48 11.27 9.10
N LYS A 256 -6.22 12.39 9.01
CA LYS A 256 -6.28 13.40 10.07
C LYS A 256 -6.88 12.83 11.37
N LEU A 257 -7.98 12.09 11.26
CA LEU A 257 -8.65 11.48 12.42
C LEU A 257 -7.77 10.40 13.07
N GLY A 258 -7.27 9.47 12.27
CA GLY A 258 -6.42 8.38 12.76
C GLY A 258 -5.09 8.88 13.32
N GLY A 259 -4.46 9.84 12.65
CA GLY A 259 -3.22 10.46 13.11
C GLY A 259 -3.37 11.12 14.48
N ARG A 260 -4.45 11.87 14.70
CA ARG A 260 -4.76 12.49 16.00
C ARG A 260 -4.91 11.47 17.12
N HIS A 261 -5.42 10.28 16.82
CA HIS A 261 -5.64 9.21 17.80
C HIS A 261 -4.51 8.17 17.85
N GLY A 262 -3.39 8.40 17.17
CA GLY A 262 -2.23 7.52 17.18
C GLY A 262 -2.45 6.18 16.46
N VAL A 263 -3.44 6.10 15.57
CA VAL A 263 -3.82 4.88 14.85
C VAL A 263 -2.83 4.58 13.72
N GLY A 264 -2.57 3.30 13.46
CA GLY A 264 -1.96 2.81 12.23
C GLY A 264 -0.44 2.75 12.21
N ARG A 265 0.22 2.67 13.37
CA ARG A 265 1.65 2.37 13.45
C ARG A 265 1.89 0.86 13.40
N VAL A 266 2.83 0.44 12.58
CA VAL A 266 3.22 -0.97 12.41
C VAL A 266 4.74 -1.06 12.34
N ASP A 267 5.30 -2.06 12.98
CA ASP A 267 6.70 -2.46 12.90
C ASP A 267 6.75 -3.93 12.53
N MET A 268 7.37 -4.27 11.40
CA MET A 268 7.40 -5.63 10.91
C MET A 268 8.71 -5.98 10.19
N VAL A 269 9.02 -7.25 10.21
CA VAL A 269 10.04 -7.84 9.34
C VAL A 269 9.34 -8.55 8.20
N GLU A 270 9.42 -7.98 7.01
CA GLU A 270 8.76 -8.48 5.80
C GLU A 270 9.71 -9.29 4.91
N ASN A 271 9.15 -10.14 4.06
CA ASN A 271 9.91 -10.87 3.05
C ASN A 271 9.87 -10.13 1.71
N ARG A 272 11.01 -9.55 1.31
CA ARG A 272 11.13 -8.87 0.01
C ARG A 272 11.10 -9.88 -1.14
N PHE A 273 10.50 -9.49 -2.27
CA PHE A 273 10.42 -10.31 -3.46
C PHE A 273 11.80 -10.70 -4.01
N VAL A 274 12.80 -9.84 -3.81
CA VAL A 274 14.21 -10.11 -4.16
C VAL A 274 14.91 -11.11 -3.23
N GLY A 275 14.20 -11.74 -2.28
CA GLY A 275 14.66 -12.90 -1.52
C GLY A 275 15.29 -12.61 -0.15
N MET A 276 15.21 -11.39 0.37
CA MET A 276 15.72 -11.05 1.70
C MET A 276 14.62 -10.60 2.67
N LYS A 277 14.87 -10.74 3.96
CA LYS A 277 14.06 -10.10 5.00
C LYS A 277 14.49 -8.66 5.19
N SER A 278 13.53 -7.78 5.44
CA SER A 278 13.76 -6.36 5.71
C SER A 278 12.78 -5.86 6.75
N ARG A 279 13.28 -5.07 7.71
CA ARG A 279 12.41 -4.40 8.66
C ARG A 279 11.89 -3.10 8.06
N GLY A 280 10.58 -2.90 8.17
CA GLY A 280 9.89 -1.67 7.84
C GLY A 280 9.02 -1.20 9.00
N VAL A 281 9.04 0.09 9.28
CA VAL A 281 8.13 0.75 10.22
C VAL A 281 7.21 1.65 9.42
N TYR A 282 5.92 1.62 9.71
CA TYR A 282 4.90 2.26 8.89
C TYR A 282 3.93 3.09 9.72
N GLU A 283 3.43 4.17 9.14
CA GLU A 283 2.27 4.92 9.60
C GLU A 283 1.18 4.89 8.53
N THR A 284 0.04 4.27 8.81
CA THR A 284 -1.08 4.13 7.86
C THR A 284 -2.41 4.46 8.56
N PRO A 285 -2.58 5.69 9.10
CA PRO A 285 -3.71 5.98 9.97
C PRO A 285 -5.07 5.86 9.28
N GLY A 286 -5.27 6.48 8.13
CA GLY A 286 -6.53 6.43 7.39
C GLY A 286 -6.80 5.07 6.78
N GLY A 287 -5.76 4.42 6.24
CA GLY A 287 -5.89 3.08 5.67
C GLY A 287 -6.31 2.04 6.71
N THR A 288 -5.79 2.13 7.94
CA THR A 288 -6.18 1.24 9.05
C THR A 288 -7.66 1.41 9.42
N ILE A 289 -8.15 2.65 9.54
CA ILE A 289 -9.56 2.92 9.84
C ILE A 289 -10.46 2.42 8.70
N LEU A 290 -10.11 2.75 7.45
CA LEU A 290 -10.89 2.39 6.29
C LEU A 290 -10.99 0.87 6.13
N HIS A 291 -9.86 0.15 6.20
CA HIS A 291 -9.83 -1.31 6.13
C HIS A 291 -10.66 -1.94 7.27
N PHE A 292 -10.46 -1.49 8.51
CA PHE A 292 -11.20 -2.01 9.66
C PHE A 292 -12.72 -1.84 9.46
N ALA A 293 -13.18 -0.63 9.11
CA ALA A 293 -14.60 -0.35 8.90
C ALA A 293 -15.18 -1.12 7.70
N HIS A 294 -14.42 -1.24 6.60
CA HIS A 294 -14.83 -2.03 5.43
C HIS A 294 -15.09 -3.50 5.80
N ARG A 295 -14.19 -4.13 6.57
CA ARG A 295 -14.41 -5.51 7.06
C ARG A 295 -15.66 -5.64 7.92
N GLN A 296 -16.04 -4.59 8.67
CA GLN A 296 -17.25 -4.62 9.49
C GLN A 296 -18.54 -4.56 8.66
N ILE A 297 -18.56 -3.82 7.55
CA ILE A 297 -19.75 -3.81 6.69
C ILE A 297 -19.84 -5.07 5.83
N GLU A 298 -18.71 -5.62 5.38
CA GLU A 298 -18.67 -6.92 4.70
C GLU A 298 -19.27 -8.04 5.55
N SER A 299 -18.89 -8.11 6.84
CA SER A 299 -19.40 -9.14 7.76
C SER A 299 -20.92 -9.13 7.94
N LEU A 300 -21.56 -7.99 7.64
CA LEU A 300 -23.00 -7.83 7.76
C LEU A 300 -23.76 -8.13 6.45
N THR A 301 -23.11 -7.90 5.31
CA THR A 301 -23.79 -7.81 4.01
C THR A 301 -23.30 -8.80 2.96
N MET A 302 -22.15 -9.43 3.17
CA MET A 302 -21.59 -10.40 2.24
C MET A 302 -22.05 -11.81 2.59
N ASP A 303 -22.46 -12.60 1.59
CA ASP A 303 -22.76 -14.02 1.77
C ASP A 303 -21.51 -14.75 2.30
N ARG A 304 -21.74 -15.75 3.16
CA ARG A 304 -20.68 -16.52 3.82
C ARG A 304 -19.71 -17.16 2.82
N GLU A 305 -20.22 -17.84 1.82
CA GLU A 305 -19.38 -18.59 0.86
C GLU A 305 -18.61 -17.61 -0.06
N VAL A 306 -19.23 -16.49 -0.44
CA VAL A 306 -18.57 -15.42 -1.19
C VAL A 306 -17.44 -14.81 -0.37
N MET A 307 -17.66 -14.55 0.93
CA MET A 307 -16.64 -14.00 1.82
C MET A 307 -15.47 -14.96 2.00
N HIS A 308 -15.74 -16.25 2.24
CA HIS A 308 -14.69 -17.27 2.39
C HIS A 308 -13.89 -17.44 1.10
N LEU A 309 -14.55 -17.49 -0.06
CA LEU A 309 -13.89 -17.56 -1.35
C LEU A 309 -12.97 -16.35 -1.55
N ARG A 310 -13.50 -15.13 -1.39
CA ARG A 310 -12.73 -13.90 -1.53
C ARG A 310 -11.55 -13.87 -0.54
N ASP A 311 -11.77 -14.20 0.73
CA ASP A 311 -10.73 -14.18 1.76
C ASP A 311 -9.60 -15.19 1.49
N SER A 312 -9.91 -16.32 0.86
CA SER A 312 -8.89 -17.29 0.43
C SER A 312 -7.94 -16.74 -0.65
N LEU A 313 -8.39 -15.75 -1.42
CA LEU A 313 -7.64 -15.12 -2.51
C LEU A 313 -6.89 -13.84 -2.09
N VAL A 314 -7.23 -13.26 -0.95
CA VAL A 314 -6.58 -12.04 -0.43
C VAL A 314 -5.06 -12.15 -0.33
N PRO A 315 -4.47 -13.24 0.24
CA PRO A 315 -3.02 -13.37 0.30
C PRO A 315 -2.36 -13.39 -1.09
N ARG A 316 -3.00 -14.05 -2.07
CA ARG A 316 -2.49 -14.07 -3.45
C ARG A 316 -2.55 -12.69 -4.08
N TYR A 317 -3.66 -11.96 -3.92
CA TYR A 317 -3.80 -10.59 -4.41
C TYR A 317 -2.74 -9.67 -3.77
N ALA A 318 -2.57 -9.72 -2.44
CA ALA A 318 -1.58 -8.91 -1.74
C ALA A 318 -0.16 -9.21 -2.21
N THR A 319 0.18 -10.49 -2.43
CA THR A 319 1.49 -10.91 -2.96
C THR A 319 1.73 -10.38 -4.37
N LEU A 320 0.74 -10.45 -5.27
CA LEU A 320 0.87 -9.89 -6.63
C LEU A 320 1.15 -8.39 -6.58
N VAL A 321 0.40 -7.64 -5.77
CA VAL A 321 0.59 -6.20 -5.59
C VAL A 321 1.96 -5.89 -5.00
N TYR A 322 2.35 -6.60 -3.94
CA TYR A 322 3.64 -6.42 -3.27
C TYR A 322 4.81 -6.61 -4.24
N ASN A 323 4.71 -7.63 -5.09
CA ASN A 323 5.72 -8.02 -6.07
C ASN A 323 5.74 -7.16 -7.34
N GLY A 324 4.81 -6.20 -7.51
CA GLY A 324 4.78 -5.27 -8.65
C GLY A 324 3.91 -5.69 -9.83
N PHE A 325 3.10 -6.73 -9.68
CA PHE A 325 2.21 -7.26 -10.71
C PHE A 325 0.85 -6.54 -10.78
N TRP A 326 0.84 -5.20 -10.58
CA TRP A 326 -0.41 -4.42 -10.59
C TRP A 326 -1.18 -4.54 -11.91
N TYR A 327 -0.48 -4.54 -13.04
CA TYR A 327 -1.07 -4.65 -14.39
C TYR A 327 -1.09 -6.07 -14.94
N ALA A 328 -0.74 -7.08 -14.16
CA ALA A 328 -0.75 -8.47 -14.60
C ALA A 328 -2.18 -9.00 -14.78
N PRO A 329 -2.42 -9.86 -15.79
CA PRO A 329 -3.75 -10.42 -16.08
C PRO A 329 -4.40 -11.12 -14.89
N GLU A 330 -3.63 -11.87 -14.09
CA GLU A 330 -4.13 -12.57 -12.92
C GLU A 330 -4.61 -11.60 -11.82
N ARG A 331 -3.93 -10.45 -11.61
CA ARG A 331 -4.39 -9.44 -10.66
C ARG A 331 -5.68 -8.79 -11.16
N LEU A 332 -5.81 -8.54 -12.47
CA LEU A 332 -7.02 -7.98 -13.08
C LEU A 332 -8.21 -8.94 -12.94
N ALA A 333 -7.99 -10.25 -13.16
CA ALA A 333 -9.02 -11.26 -12.95
C ALA A 333 -9.47 -11.35 -11.49
N LEU A 334 -8.53 -11.31 -10.53
CA LEU A 334 -8.85 -11.26 -9.12
C LEU A 334 -9.62 -9.98 -8.75
N GLN A 335 -9.26 -8.82 -9.32
CA GLN A 335 -9.99 -7.57 -9.08
C GLN A 335 -11.44 -7.66 -9.56
N ALA A 336 -11.70 -8.28 -10.70
CA ALA A 336 -13.05 -8.46 -11.21
C ALA A 336 -13.90 -9.29 -10.23
N LEU A 337 -13.37 -10.40 -9.71
CA LEU A 337 -14.03 -11.20 -8.68
C LEU A 337 -14.28 -10.39 -7.40
N ILE A 338 -13.27 -9.65 -6.93
CA ILE A 338 -13.38 -8.80 -5.75
C ILE A 338 -14.47 -7.75 -5.94
N THR A 339 -14.46 -7.03 -7.06
CA THR A 339 -15.46 -5.99 -7.37
C THR A 339 -16.87 -6.57 -7.39
N GLU A 340 -17.07 -7.75 -7.98
CA GLU A 340 -18.36 -8.43 -7.94
C GLU A 340 -18.80 -8.79 -6.53
N SER A 341 -17.86 -9.25 -5.67
CA SER A 341 -18.15 -9.55 -4.27
C SER A 341 -18.65 -8.35 -3.47
N GLN A 342 -18.29 -7.12 -3.90
CA GLN A 342 -18.65 -5.88 -3.23
C GLN A 342 -20.06 -5.36 -3.59
N ARG A 343 -20.75 -5.97 -4.56
CA ARG A 343 -22.05 -5.50 -5.09
C ARG A 343 -23.08 -5.13 -4.00
N ASN A 344 -23.11 -5.89 -2.91
CA ASN A 344 -24.06 -5.72 -1.81
C ASN A 344 -23.45 -5.07 -0.57
N VAL A 345 -22.16 -4.77 -0.57
CA VAL A 345 -21.44 -4.17 0.58
C VAL A 345 -21.78 -2.70 0.69
N THR A 346 -22.93 -2.43 1.30
CA THR A 346 -23.53 -1.09 1.40
C THR A 346 -24.13 -0.90 2.79
N GLY A 347 -23.85 0.21 3.45
CA GLY A 347 -24.36 0.52 4.78
C GLY A 347 -23.46 1.49 5.54
N THR A 348 -23.67 1.59 6.86
CA THR A 348 -22.92 2.49 7.73
C THR A 348 -22.23 1.71 8.85
N VAL A 349 -20.97 2.05 9.09
CA VAL A 349 -20.19 1.54 10.22
C VAL A 349 -19.84 2.73 11.11
N ARG A 350 -20.06 2.59 12.40
CA ARG A 350 -19.54 3.51 13.42
C ARG A 350 -18.35 2.87 14.09
N VAL A 351 -17.22 3.55 14.05
CA VAL A 351 -15.99 3.15 14.77
C VAL A 351 -15.72 4.10 15.92
N LYS A 352 -15.02 3.61 16.94
CA LYS A 352 -14.48 4.39 18.06
C LYS A 352 -12.96 4.39 17.95
N LEU A 353 -12.35 5.57 17.85
CA LEU A 353 -10.91 5.78 17.85
C LEU A 353 -10.45 6.14 19.25
N TYR A 354 -9.47 5.44 19.77
CA TYR A 354 -8.93 5.71 21.10
C TYR A 354 -7.54 5.10 21.29
N LYS A 355 -6.55 5.92 21.63
CA LYS A 355 -5.21 5.49 22.03
C LYS A 355 -4.61 4.43 21.09
N GLY A 356 -4.48 4.75 19.80
CA GLY A 356 -3.90 3.88 18.77
C GLY A 356 -4.83 2.79 18.24
N ASN A 357 -6.01 2.61 18.81
CA ASN A 357 -6.90 1.53 18.46
C ASN A 357 -8.16 2.01 17.72
N VAL A 358 -8.71 1.10 16.91
CA VAL A 358 -10.00 1.24 16.23
C VAL A 358 -10.93 0.15 16.74
N TYR A 359 -12.06 0.53 17.32
CA TYR A 359 -13.08 -0.40 17.82
C TYR A 359 -14.37 -0.24 17.02
N VAL A 360 -15.09 -1.34 16.79
CA VAL A 360 -16.44 -1.25 16.25
C VAL A 360 -17.39 -0.73 17.33
N ALA A 361 -18.18 0.31 16.98
CA ALA A 361 -19.21 0.86 17.86
C ALA A 361 -20.63 0.64 17.31
N GLY A 362 -20.75 0.09 16.11
CA GLY A 362 -22.03 -0.28 15.49
C GLY A 362 -21.91 -0.42 13.99
N ARG A 363 -22.85 -1.13 13.40
CA ARG A 363 -22.99 -1.31 11.96
C ARG A 363 -24.47 -1.48 11.61
N LYS A 364 -24.90 -0.93 10.49
CA LYS A 364 -26.26 -1.04 9.97
C LYS A 364 -26.26 -1.08 8.44
N SER A 365 -27.20 -1.84 7.88
CA SER A 365 -27.40 -1.93 6.44
C SER A 365 -28.84 -2.34 6.14
N ALA A 366 -29.43 -1.74 5.10
CA ALA A 366 -30.69 -2.24 4.52
C ALA A 366 -30.48 -3.57 3.74
N ARG A 367 -29.21 -3.95 3.48
CA ARG A 367 -28.80 -5.22 2.83
C ARG A 367 -28.22 -6.22 3.83
N SER A 368 -28.54 -6.07 5.13
CA SER A 368 -28.04 -6.96 6.18
C SER A 368 -28.52 -8.39 5.94
N LEU A 369 -27.59 -9.33 5.97
CA LEU A 369 -27.88 -10.77 6.01
C LEU A 369 -28.03 -11.26 7.47
N TYR A 370 -27.68 -10.43 8.46
CA TYR A 370 -27.95 -10.74 9.86
C TYR A 370 -29.44 -10.54 10.17
N ASN A 371 -30.10 -11.64 10.49
CA ASN A 371 -31.51 -11.63 10.87
C ASN A 371 -31.62 -11.90 12.38
N PRO A 372 -32.07 -10.91 13.19
CA PRO A 372 -32.18 -11.05 14.64
C PRO A 372 -33.10 -12.22 15.06
N HIS A 373 -34.17 -12.48 14.30
CA HIS A 373 -35.10 -13.56 14.62
C HIS A 373 -34.51 -14.96 14.42
N ILE A 374 -33.62 -15.13 13.44
CA ILE A 374 -32.90 -16.40 13.23
C ILE A 374 -31.73 -16.53 14.20
N ALA A 375 -31.06 -15.43 14.53
CA ALA A 375 -29.85 -15.42 15.32
C ALA A 375 -30.12 -15.39 16.84
N THR A 376 -31.36 -15.14 17.27
CA THR A 376 -31.72 -15.06 18.69
C THR A 376 -31.55 -16.41 19.38
N MET A 377 -31.17 -16.36 20.68
CA MET A 377 -31.20 -17.51 21.59
C MET A 377 -32.52 -17.61 22.32
N GLU A 378 -33.40 -16.63 22.19
CA GLU A 378 -34.75 -16.61 22.73
C GLU A 378 -35.72 -17.35 21.82
N ALA A 379 -36.95 -17.54 22.31
CA ALA A 379 -38.01 -18.15 21.49
C ALA A 379 -38.30 -17.34 20.23
N ASP A 380 -38.14 -17.94 19.06
CA ASP A 380 -38.45 -17.31 17.80
C ASP A 380 -39.94 -17.45 17.45
N PRO A 381 -40.74 -16.38 17.53
CA PRO A 381 -42.16 -16.44 17.20
C PRO A 381 -42.40 -16.70 15.71
N THR A 382 -41.41 -16.44 14.85
CA THR A 382 -41.52 -16.64 13.40
C THR A 382 -41.22 -18.07 12.96
N LYS A 383 -40.60 -18.85 13.83
CA LYS A 383 -40.09 -20.22 13.53
C LYS A 383 -39.22 -20.27 12.27
N ALA A 384 -38.42 -19.21 12.07
CA ALA A 384 -37.57 -19.04 10.90
C ALA A 384 -36.42 -20.06 10.84
N TYR A 385 -36.07 -20.67 12.00
CA TYR A 385 -35.08 -21.74 12.09
C TYR A 385 -35.67 -22.95 12.82
N ASN A 386 -35.64 -24.10 12.15
CA ASN A 386 -36.04 -25.37 12.78
C ASN A 386 -34.80 -26.09 13.35
N GLN A 387 -34.74 -26.24 14.68
CA GLN A 387 -33.59 -26.90 15.37
C GLN A 387 -33.50 -28.40 15.04
N ASP A 388 -34.60 -29.06 14.67
CA ASP A 388 -34.59 -30.51 14.35
C ASP A 388 -33.78 -30.79 13.08
N ASP A 389 -33.71 -29.85 12.13
CA ASP A 389 -32.92 -29.98 10.90
C ASP A 389 -31.41 -30.12 11.19
N ALA A 390 -30.94 -29.54 12.29
CA ALA A 390 -29.56 -29.68 12.74
C ALA A 390 -29.15 -31.12 13.01
N THR A 391 -30.08 -31.97 13.51
CA THR A 391 -29.83 -33.38 13.78
C THR A 391 -29.43 -34.11 12.50
N GLY A 392 -30.18 -33.93 11.42
CA GLY A 392 -29.89 -34.55 10.12
C GLY A 392 -28.57 -34.04 9.53
N PHE A 393 -28.39 -32.72 9.53
CA PHE A 393 -27.16 -32.07 9.08
C PHE A 393 -25.92 -32.61 9.79
N ILE A 394 -25.93 -32.69 11.13
CA ILE A 394 -24.80 -33.17 11.94
C ILE A 394 -24.53 -34.66 11.66
N ARG A 395 -25.59 -35.50 11.54
CA ARG A 395 -25.43 -36.92 11.22
C ARG A 395 -24.73 -37.13 9.87
N LEU A 396 -25.12 -36.41 8.83
CA LEU A 396 -24.51 -36.50 7.51
C LEU A 396 -23.07 -36.00 7.51
N ASN A 397 -22.79 -34.83 8.08
CA ASN A 397 -21.43 -34.30 8.17
C ASN A 397 -20.52 -35.19 9.04
N GLY A 398 -21.06 -35.83 10.10
CA GLY A 398 -20.35 -36.77 10.95
C GLY A 398 -20.07 -38.13 10.31
N LEU A 399 -20.74 -38.48 9.19
CA LEU A 399 -20.62 -39.80 8.57
C LEU A 399 -19.18 -40.14 8.20
N ARG A 400 -18.48 -39.24 7.49
CA ARG A 400 -17.08 -39.43 7.09
C ARG A 400 -16.17 -39.67 8.32
N LEU A 401 -16.40 -38.95 9.41
CA LEU A 401 -15.61 -39.07 10.64
C LEU A 401 -15.82 -40.43 11.30
N ARG A 402 -17.09 -40.92 11.36
CA ARG A 402 -17.40 -42.25 11.87
C ARG A 402 -16.78 -43.36 11.03
N VAL A 403 -16.82 -43.23 9.69
CA VAL A 403 -16.19 -44.19 8.78
C VAL A 403 -14.68 -44.21 8.99
N ASN A 404 -14.05 -43.02 9.02
CA ASN A 404 -12.61 -42.89 9.25
C ASN A 404 -12.19 -43.52 10.58
N SER A 405 -12.94 -43.26 11.69
CA SER A 405 -12.65 -43.86 12.99
C SER A 405 -12.78 -45.38 13.00
N LYS A 406 -13.75 -45.95 12.25
CA LYS A 406 -13.91 -47.41 12.14
C LYS A 406 -12.77 -48.09 11.38
N VAL A 407 -12.23 -47.43 10.33
CA VAL A 407 -11.17 -47.98 9.47
C VAL A 407 -9.79 -47.76 10.06
N ASN A 408 -9.52 -46.53 10.52
CA ASN A 408 -8.19 -46.08 10.92
C ASN A 408 -8.02 -45.98 12.45
N GLY A 409 -9.05 -46.33 13.22
CA GLY A 409 -9.07 -46.18 14.66
C GLY A 409 -9.42 -44.75 15.15
N VAL A 410 -9.77 -44.66 16.43
CA VAL A 410 -10.10 -43.39 17.07
C VAL A 410 -8.83 -42.61 17.37
N ALA A 411 -8.86 -41.29 17.20
CA ALA A 411 -7.76 -40.44 17.60
C ALA A 411 -7.38 -40.65 19.08
N ASN A 412 -6.10 -40.88 19.34
CA ASN A 412 -5.62 -41.08 20.70
C ASN A 412 -5.51 -39.75 21.43
N LEU A 413 -6.52 -39.44 22.26
CA LEU A 413 -6.59 -38.18 23.02
C LEU A 413 -5.53 -38.06 24.12
N SER A 414 -4.85 -39.18 24.51
CA SER A 414 -3.79 -39.15 25.52
C SER A 414 -2.42 -38.75 24.95
N LYS A 415 -2.26 -38.68 23.63
CA LYS A 415 -1.03 -38.21 22.98
C LYS A 415 -1.21 -36.76 22.56
N PRO A 416 -0.28 -35.86 22.95
CA PRO A 416 -0.31 -34.49 22.42
C PRO A 416 -0.21 -34.51 20.89
N VAL A 417 -1.04 -33.73 20.23
CA VAL A 417 -0.91 -33.45 18.78
C VAL A 417 0.44 -32.76 18.59
N ARG A 418 1.40 -33.45 17.95
CA ARG A 418 2.72 -32.89 17.61
C ARG A 418 2.63 -32.13 16.31
#